data_41f84e572b5d016f11f4245919c39c30
#
_entry.id   41f84e572b5d016f11f4245919c39c30
#
_cell.length_a   1.000
_cell.length_b   1.000
_cell.length_c   1.000
_cell.angle_alpha   90.00
_cell.angle_beta   90.00
_cell.angle_gamma   90.00
#
_symmetry.space_group_name_H-M   'P 1'
#
loop_
_entity.id
_entity.type
_entity.pdbx_description
1 polymer ?
#
loop_
_entity_poly.entity_id
_entity_poly.type
_entity_poly.pdbx_seq_one_letter_code
_entity_poly.pdbx_strand_id
1 'polypeptide(L)'
;QVIEEVTDRALLLENGAIAHLGDPKEVIRKFMEGVGDDEGHKAPDIGENILTARDVYKRYVSADRGVIKAVNGVSFDVSEKEIFGIIGKSGAGKTTLSRIISGIIEPTSGEMNIRIGDDVVDMTKPGIEFRGRAKGYIGLLHQEYDLYPHRTVLDNLTDAIGLEFPKELAMRKAILTLKMAGFVEEKSREVLDRYPGQLSEGERHRVALAQVLIREPRLIILDEPTGTMDPLTKIDVKHSILHARDEMDETFIVISHDMDFVKDICDRLALMRGGKIIKIGKTDEVLSSLTEDERKVMGKASLV
;
A
#
# COMPACT_ATOMS: atom_id res chain seq x y z
N GLN A 1 -6.55 -7.96 -21.25
CA GLN A 1 -6.06 -9.26 -21.82
C GLN A 1 -7.18 -10.30 -21.85
N VAL A 2 -7.87 -10.63 -20.72
CA VAL A 2 -8.93 -11.69 -20.73
C VAL A 2 -10.06 -11.35 -21.70
N ILE A 3 -10.56 -10.10 -21.67
CA ILE A 3 -11.62 -9.67 -22.59
C ILE A 3 -11.17 -9.78 -24.04
N GLU A 4 -9.93 -9.44 -24.36
CA GLU A 4 -9.36 -9.55 -25.71
C GLU A 4 -9.22 -11.01 -26.19
N GLU A 5 -8.94 -11.94 -25.27
CA GLU A 5 -8.69 -13.33 -25.59
C GLU A 5 -9.96 -14.20 -25.65
N VAL A 6 -11.03 -13.82 -24.94
CA VAL A 6 -12.24 -14.66 -24.76
C VAL A 6 -13.51 -14.07 -25.36
N THR A 7 -13.48 -12.85 -25.91
CA THR A 7 -14.69 -12.21 -26.47
C THR A 7 -14.48 -11.70 -27.88
N ASP A 8 -15.50 -11.88 -28.74
CA ASP A 8 -15.52 -11.34 -30.12
C ASP A 8 -15.97 -9.87 -30.14
N ARG A 9 -16.69 -9.41 -29.12
CA ARG A 9 -17.18 -8.05 -28.98
C ARG A 9 -17.22 -7.64 -27.52
N ALA A 10 -16.95 -6.38 -27.25
CA ALA A 10 -17.02 -5.78 -25.92
C ALA A 10 -17.96 -4.56 -25.93
N LEU A 11 -18.48 -4.24 -24.76
CA LEU A 11 -19.37 -3.12 -24.50
C LEU A 11 -18.80 -2.27 -23.38
N LEU A 12 -18.66 -0.96 -23.60
CA LEU A 12 -18.34 0.02 -22.57
C LEU A 12 -19.63 0.68 -22.08
N LEU A 13 -19.85 0.61 -20.78
CA LEU A 13 -20.96 1.32 -20.11
C LEU A 13 -20.41 2.49 -19.29
N GLU A 14 -20.98 3.67 -19.50
CA GLU A 14 -20.71 4.86 -18.72
C GLU A 14 -22.02 5.44 -18.18
N ASN A 15 -22.09 5.67 -16.88
CA ASN A 15 -23.28 6.21 -16.21
C ASN A 15 -24.59 5.46 -16.54
N GLY A 16 -24.51 4.13 -16.74
CA GLY A 16 -25.65 3.28 -17.07
C GLY A 16 -26.07 3.31 -18.55
N ALA A 17 -25.36 4.05 -19.41
CA ALA A 17 -25.60 4.10 -20.86
C ALA A 17 -24.47 3.40 -21.63
N ILE A 18 -24.78 2.92 -22.84
CA ILE A 18 -23.79 2.35 -23.74
C ILE A 18 -22.94 3.48 -24.32
N ALA A 19 -21.68 3.59 -23.91
CA ALA A 19 -20.74 4.56 -24.45
C ALA A 19 -20.06 4.05 -25.72
N HIS A 20 -19.72 2.75 -25.77
CA HIS A 20 -19.13 2.13 -26.94
C HIS A 20 -19.44 0.63 -27.03
N LEU A 21 -19.59 0.13 -28.25
CA LEU A 21 -19.77 -1.29 -28.55
C LEU A 21 -18.96 -1.62 -29.79
N GLY A 22 -18.06 -2.57 -29.71
CA GLY A 22 -17.23 -2.95 -30.87
C GLY A 22 -16.18 -4.00 -30.57
N ASP A 23 -15.08 -3.91 -31.30
CA ASP A 23 -13.90 -4.76 -31.08
C ASP A 23 -13.36 -4.60 -29.67
N PRO A 24 -13.03 -5.68 -28.96
CA PRO A 24 -12.55 -5.61 -27.58
C PRO A 24 -11.35 -4.67 -27.39
N LYS A 25 -10.40 -4.64 -28.33
CA LYS A 25 -9.21 -3.76 -28.26
C LYS A 25 -9.60 -2.28 -28.37
N GLU A 26 -10.55 -1.95 -29.26
CA GLU A 26 -11.05 -0.58 -29.39
C GLU A 26 -11.80 -0.13 -28.14
N VAL A 27 -12.62 -1.00 -27.59
CA VAL A 27 -13.38 -0.72 -26.36
C VAL A 27 -12.44 -0.51 -25.18
N ILE A 28 -11.43 -1.39 -25.02
CA ILE A 28 -10.40 -1.25 -23.96
C ILE A 28 -9.61 0.03 -24.16
N ARG A 29 -9.19 0.36 -25.38
CA ARG A 29 -8.49 1.62 -25.65
C ARG A 29 -9.33 2.83 -25.24
N LYS A 30 -10.60 2.89 -25.61
CA LYS A 30 -11.50 3.99 -25.22
C LYS A 30 -11.71 4.06 -23.71
N PHE A 31 -11.83 2.93 -23.05
CA PHE A 31 -11.89 2.86 -21.59
C PHE A 31 -10.64 3.44 -20.93
N MET A 32 -9.46 3.24 -21.54
CA MET A 32 -8.17 3.74 -21.06
C MET A 32 -7.85 5.18 -21.52
N GLU A 33 -8.52 5.74 -22.53
CA GLU A 33 -8.31 7.13 -23.01
C GLU A 33 -8.66 8.22 -21.96
N GLY A 34 -9.42 7.87 -20.91
CA GLY A 34 -9.69 8.75 -19.76
C GLY A 34 -8.58 8.78 -18.71
N VAL A 35 -7.53 7.98 -18.90
CA VAL A 35 -6.38 7.92 -18.01
C VAL A 35 -5.38 8.96 -18.47
N GLY A 36 -5.21 10.02 -17.68
CA GLY A 36 -4.21 11.05 -17.95
C GLY A 36 -2.80 10.46 -18.10
N ASP A 37 -2.01 11.04 -19.00
CA ASP A 37 -0.60 10.70 -19.19
C ASP A 37 0.13 10.84 -17.85
N ASP A 38 0.99 9.88 -17.58
CA ASP A 38 1.90 9.84 -16.43
C ASP A 38 2.80 11.09 -16.47
N GLU A 39 2.42 12.15 -15.77
CA GLU A 39 3.34 13.26 -15.53
C GLU A 39 4.52 12.68 -14.77
N GLY A 40 5.66 12.55 -15.44
CA GLY A 40 6.85 11.90 -14.91
C GLY A 40 7.19 12.38 -13.50
N HIS A 41 7.02 11.49 -12.53
CA HIS A 41 7.33 11.79 -11.13
C HIS A 41 8.82 12.11 -11.01
N LYS A 42 9.13 13.21 -10.31
CA LYS A 42 10.51 13.52 -9.93
C LYS A 42 11.07 12.36 -9.11
N ALA A 43 12.28 11.93 -9.48
CA ALA A 43 13.03 11.02 -8.61
C ALA A 43 13.15 11.67 -7.22
N PRO A 44 12.72 10.97 -6.15
CA PRO A 44 12.75 11.54 -4.80
C PRO A 44 14.21 11.79 -4.38
N ASP A 45 14.41 12.86 -3.61
CA ASP A 45 15.64 13.05 -2.86
C ASP A 45 15.62 12.11 -1.64
N ILE A 46 16.11 10.90 -1.85
CA ILE A 46 16.08 9.82 -0.85
C ILE A 46 16.98 10.21 0.32
N GLY A 47 16.38 10.27 1.52
CA GLY A 47 17.06 10.64 2.76
C GLY A 47 17.84 9.49 3.41
N GLU A 48 18.09 9.63 4.71
CA GLU A 48 18.73 8.59 5.51
C GLU A 48 17.79 7.41 5.78
N ASN A 49 18.34 6.30 6.28
CA ASN A 49 17.53 5.13 6.61
C ASN A 49 16.53 5.42 7.74
N ILE A 50 15.25 5.25 7.48
CA ILE A 50 14.17 5.34 8.48
C ILE A 50 13.92 4.00 9.17
N LEU A 51 14.08 2.89 8.44
CA LEU A 51 13.91 1.54 8.98
C LEU A 51 15.16 0.71 8.67
N THR A 52 15.67 -0.01 9.68
CA THR A 52 16.74 -0.99 9.52
C THR A 52 16.30 -2.32 10.11
N ALA A 53 16.49 -3.41 9.36
CA ALA A 53 16.22 -4.77 9.79
C ALA A 53 17.49 -5.61 9.60
N ARG A 54 17.89 -6.39 10.61
CA ARG A 54 19.07 -7.24 10.59
C ARG A 54 18.73 -8.61 11.15
N ASP A 55 18.95 -9.63 10.34
CA ASP A 55 18.78 -11.05 10.69
C ASP A 55 17.43 -11.34 11.38
N VAL A 56 16.35 -10.79 10.86
CA VAL A 56 15.01 -10.92 11.45
C VAL A 56 14.46 -12.31 11.17
N TYR A 57 14.00 -12.98 12.22
CA TYR A 57 13.37 -14.30 12.17
C TYR A 57 11.97 -14.27 12.76
N LYS A 58 11.04 -15.02 12.16
CA LYS A 58 9.76 -15.36 12.75
C LYS A 58 9.45 -16.83 12.53
N ARG A 59 9.30 -17.55 13.64
CA ARG A 59 8.98 -18.99 13.66
C ARG A 59 7.64 -19.17 14.36
N TYR A 60 6.81 -20.01 13.76
CA TYR A 60 5.58 -20.50 14.39
C TYR A 60 5.74 -21.99 14.67
N VAL A 61 5.23 -22.44 15.80
CA VAL A 61 5.17 -23.86 16.14
C VAL A 61 3.75 -24.33 15.93
N SER A 62 3.59 -25.32 15.06
CA SER A 62 2.29 -25.98 14.79
C SER A 62 2.38 -27.43 15.21
N ALA A 63 1.32 -27.94 15.86
CA ALA A 63 1.25 -29.35 16.26
C ALA A 63 1.35 -30.29 15.04
N ASP A 64 0.74 -29.91 13.91
CA ASP A 64 0.66 -30.76 12.71
C ASP A 64 1.83 -30.56 11.74
N ARG A 65 2.41 -29.36 11.69
CA ARG A 65 3.41 -28.96 10.68
C ARG A 65 4.81 -28.70 11.24
N GLY A 66 5.00 -28.88 12.56
CA GLY A 66 6.28 -28.60 13.23
C GLY A 66 6.62 -27.09 13.21
N VAL A 67 7.88 -26.75 12.99
CA VAL A 67 8.37 -25.36 12.99
C VAL A 67 8.24 -24.75 11.60
N ILE A 68 7.39 -23.75 11.47
CA ILE A 68 7.21 -22.95 10.24
C ILE A 68 8.07 -21.70 10.34
N LYS A 69 9.05 -21.54 9.44
CA LYS A 69 9.92 -20.36 9.35
C LYS A 69 9.28 -19.33 8.40
N ALA A 70 8.37 -18.50 8.91
CA ALA A 70 7.66 -17.52 8.09
C ALA A 70 8.57 -16.36 7.64
N VAL A 71 9.51 -15.93 8.51
CA VAL A 71 10.62 -15.01 8.19
C VAL A 71 11.90 -15.67 8.66
N ASN A 72 12.93 -15.70 7.82
CA ASN A 72 14.10 -16.55 8.02
C ASN A 72 15.42 -15.84 7.68
N GLY A 73 15.88 -14.98 8.58
CA GLY A 73 17.12 -14.20 8.44
C GLY A 73 16.98 -13.09 7.38
N VAL A 74 15.97 -12.25 7.56
CA VAL A 74 15.70 -11.13 6.64
C VAL A 74 16.45 -9.89 7.11
N SER A 75 17.23 -9.29 6.18
CA SER A 75 17.97 -8.04 6.41
C SER A 75 17.73 -7.08 5.26
N PHE A 76 17.34 -5.84 5.57
CA PHE A 76 17.12 -4.76 4.59
C PHE A 76 17.07 -3.41 5.30
N ASP A 77 17.15 -2.35 4.50
CA ASP A 77 17.00 -0.96 4.93
C ASP A 77 15.96 -0.28 4.04
N VAL A 78 15.21 0.65 4.61
CA VAL A 78 14.30 1.56 3.90
C VAL A 78 14.72 2.98 4.25
N SER A 79 14.84 3.82 3.22
CA SER A 79 15.24 5.22 3.38
C SER A 79 14.02 6.14 3.45
N GLU A 80 14.18 7.35 4.00
CA GLU A 80 13.13 8.36 3.98
C GLU A 80 12.76 8.75 2.55
N LYS A 81 11.46 9.01 2.33
CA LYS A 81 10.85 9.36 1.04
C LYS A 81 10.95 8.27 -0.04
N GLU A 82 11.42 7.09 0.31
CA GLU A 82 11.48 5.94 -0.58
C GLU A 82 10.12 5.22 -0.65
N ILE A 83 9.74 4.74 -1.82
CA ILE A 83 8.71 3.71 -1.99
C ILE A 83 9.43 2.38 -2.18
N PHE A 84 9.50 1.59 -1.11
CA PHE A 84 10.18 0.30 -1.08
C PHE A 84 9.20 -0.84 -1.26
N GLY A 85 9.33 -1.63 -2.34
CA GLY A 85 8.46 -2.75 -2.64
C GLY A 85 8.96 -4.07 -2.07
N ILE A 86 8.06 -4.90 -1.54
CA ILE A 86 8.33 -6.28 -1.13
C ILE A 86 7.46 -7.21 -1.98
N ILE A 87 8.08 -7.96 -2.88
CA ILE A 87 7.41 -8.85 -3.82
C ILE A 87 7.72 -10.32 -3.53
N GLY A 88 6.85 -11.20 -3.98
CA GLY A 88 7.04 -12.65 -3.84
C GLY A 88 5.72 -13.41 -3.92
N LYS A 89 5.80 -14.72 -4.19
CA LYS A 89 4.63 -15.61 -4.25
C LYS A 89 3.83 -15.61 -2.96
N SER A 90 2.55 -16.00 -3.03
CA SER A 90 1.75 -16.25 -1.82
C SER A 90 2.48 -17.24 -0.89
N GLY A 91 2.43 -16.98 0.42
CA GLY A 91 3.16 -17.78 1.42
C GLY A 91 4.67 -17.51 1.52
N ALA A 92 5.22 -16.54 0.77
CA ALA A 92 6.64 -16.16 0.90
C ALA A 92 7.02 -15.51 2.24
N GLY A 93 6.03 -15.12 3.07
CA GLY A 93 6.25 -14.49 4.38
C GLY A 93 6.04 -12.98 4.40
N LYS A 94 5.60 -12.36 3.29
CA LYS A 94 5.42 -10.91 3.15
C LYS A 94 4.50 -10.31 4.21
N THR A 95 3.28 -10.84 4.38
CA THR A 95 2.32 -10.38 5.39
C THR A 95 2.83 -10.58 6.82
N THR A 96 3.63 -11.64 7.08
CA THR A 96 4.28 -11.81 8.38
C THR A 96 5.32 -10.72 8.61
N LEU A 97 6.10 -10.38 7.58
CA LEU A 97 7.09 -9.32 7.65
C LEU A 97 6.42 -7.94 7.85
N SER A 98 5.32 -7.64 7.13
CA SER A 98 4.57 -6.38 7.33
C SER A 98 4.05 -6.24 8.77
N ARG A 99 3.53 -7.32 9.34
CA ARG A 99 3.06 -7.33 10.74
C ARG A 99 4.18 -7.14 11.76
N ILE A 100 5.41 -7.59 11.45
CA ILE A 100 6.59 -7.32 12.29
C ILE A 100 6.97 -5.85 12.16
N ILE A 101 7.07 -5.31 10.93
CA ILE A 101 7.44 -3.91 10.67
C ILE A 101 6.41 -2.97 11.33
N SER A 102 5.11 -3.26 11.23
CA SER A 102 4.06 -2.46 11.89
C SER A 102 4.00 -2.63 13.41
N GLY A 103 4.83 -3.53 13.98
CA GLY A 103 4.85 -3.81 15.41
C GLY A 103 3.62 -4.56 15.94
N ILE A 104 2.79 -5.14 15.05
CA ILE A 104 1.62 -5.97 15.44
C ILE A 104 2.09 -7.28 16.08
N ILE A 105 3.13 -7.90 15.51
CA ILE A 105 3.72 -9.12 16.07
C ILE A 105 5.22 -8.92 16.32
N GLU A 106 5.74 -9.65 17.31
CA GLU A 106 7.17 -9.66 17.62
C GLU A 106 7.93 -10.62 16.70
N PRO A 107 9.17 -10.29 16.27
CA PRO A 107 10.06 -11.27 15.68
C PRO A 107 10.44 -12.32 16.74
N THR A 108 10.90 -13.49 16.30
CA THR A 108 11.45 -14.51 17.20
C THR A 108 12.87 -14.16 17.63
N SER A 109 13.64 -13.53 16.74
CA SER A 109 15.00 -13.01 16.94
C SER A 109 15.39 -12.07 15.81
N GLY A 110 16.51 -11.39 15.96
CA GLY A 110 17.04 -10.38 15.06
C GLY A 110 16.84 -8.98 15.60
N GLU A 111 17.20 -7.98 14.83
CA GLU A 111 17.10 -6.56 15.20
C GLU A 111 16.23 -5.82 14.18
N MET A 112 15.39 -4.92 14.67
CA MET A 112 14.60 -4.02 13.85
C MET A 112 14.48 -2.68 14.54
N ASN A 113 14.97 -1.63 13.87
CA ASN A 113 15.03 -0.29 14.41
C ASN A 113 14.31 0.67 13.47
N ILE A 114 13.56 1.61 14.04
CA ILE A 114 12.98 2.74 13.33
C ILE A 114 13.58 4.04 13.86
N ARG A 115 13.94 4.96 12.95
CA ARG A 115 14.40 6.29 13.28
C ARG A 115 13.21 7.25 13.39
N ILE A 116 13.16 8.00 14.49
CA ILE A 116 12.13 8.99 14.79
C ILE A 116 12.84 10.30 15.15
N GLY A 117 13.01 11.18 14.18
CA GLY A 117 13.90 12.32 14.33
C GLY A 117 15.34 11.86 14.54
N ASP A 118 15.97 12.33 15.62
CA ASP A 118 17.35 11.95 15.99
C ASP A 118 17.42 10.63 16.80
N ASP A 119 16.28 10.09 17.23
CA ASP A 119 16.21 8.89 18.05
C ASP A 119 16.10 7.63 17.19
N VAL A 120 16.74 6.55 17.65
CA VAL A 120 16.60 5.20 17.10
C VAL A 120 15.83 4.32 18.10
N VAL A 121 14.69 3.82 17.68
CA VAL A 121 13.78 3.02 18.52
C VAL A 121 13.84 1.56 18.12
N ASP A 122 14.17 0.69 19.08
CA ASP A 122 14.20 -0.77 18.91
C ASP A 122 12.77 -1.35 18.91
N MET A 123 12.33 -1.79 17.75
CA MET A 123 10.99 -2.37 17.53
C MET A 123 10.84 -3.79 18.10
N THR A 124 11.95 -4.47 18.43
CA THR A 124 11.92 -5.82 18.97
C THR A 124 11.60 -5.84 20.45
N LYS A 125 11.82 -4.73 21.15
CA LYS A 125 11.52 -4.59 22.57
C LYS A 125 10.06 -4.21 22.80
N PRO A 126 9.36 -4.90 23.73
CA PRO A 126 8.00 -4.51 24.12
C PRO A 126 8.03 -3.24 24.99
N GLY A 127 6.87 -2.57 25.10
CA GLY A 127 6.68 -1.42 25.98
C GLY A 127 6.45 -0.11 25.23
N ILE A 128 5.99 0.90 25.99
CA ILE A 128 5.58 2.20 25.47
C ILE A 128 6.77 2.98 24.91
N GLU A 129 7.94 2.88 25.56
CA GLU A 129 9.18 3.58 25.18
C GLU A 129 9.84 3.02 23.90
N PHE A 130 9.51 1.78 23.54
CA PHE A 130 10.07 1.10 22.39
C PHE A 130 9.01 0.91 21.28
N ARG A 131 8.58 -0.33 21.08
CA ARG A 131 7.60 -0.67 20.02
C ARG A 131 6.30 0.14 20.12
N GLY A 132 5.83 0.45 21.32
CA GLY A 132 4.65 1.30 21.53
C GLY A 132 4.84 2.70 20.97
N ARG A 133 6.01 3.32 21.20
CA ARG A 133 6.38 4.62 20.62
C ARG A 133 6.45 4.55 19.10
N ALA A 134 7.14 3.54 18.58
CA ALA A 134 7.30 3.37 17.13
C ALA A 134 5.97 3.22 16.38
N LYS A 135 4.99 2.50 16.95
CA LYS A 135 3.65 2.33 16.37
C LYS A 135 2.92 3.64 16.08
N GLY A 136 3.19 4.69 16.85
CA GLY A 136 2.62 6.01 16.61
C GLY A 136 3.07 6.65 15.29
N TYR A 137 4.22 6.22 14.79
CA TYR A 137 4.85 6.74 13.57
C TYR A 137 4.72 5.80 12.37
N ILE A 138 4.06 4.64 12.54
CA ILE A 138 3.84 3.67 11.48
C ILE A 138 2.35 3.59 11.18
N GLY A 139 1.99 3.86 9.93
CA GLY A 139 0.68 3.62 9.37
C GLY A 139 0.62 2.25 8.68
N LEU A 140 -0.51 1.57 8.77
CA LEU A 140 -0.74 0.31 8.06
C LEU A 140 -2.10 0.37 7.37
N LEU A 141 -2.09 0.16 6.06
CA LEU A 141 -3.29 -0.01 5.25
C LEU A 141 -3.36 -1.46 4.78
N HIS A 142 -4.39 -2.16 5.24
CA HIS A 142 -4.70 -3.52 4.82
C HIS A 142 -5.53 -3.54 3.54
N GLN A 143 -5.52 -4.67 2.84
CA GLN A 143 -6.34 -4.91 1.65
C GLN A 143 -7.85 -4.74 1.93
N GLU A 144 -8.32 -5.21 3.08
CA GLU A 144 -9.67 -4.94 3.59
C GLU A 144 -9.60 -3.64 4.40
N TYR A 145 -10.12 -2.56 3.83
CA TYR A 145 -10.08 -1.25 4.48
C TYR A 145 -10.82 -1.26 5.82
N ASP A 146 -10.14 -0.86 6.89
CA ASP A 146 -10.69 -0.82 8.26
C ASP A 146 -11.63 0.40 8.47
N LEU A 147 -12.51 0.67 7.49
CA LEU A 147 -13.52 1.73 7.61
C LEU A 147 -14.77 1.20 8.33
N TYR A 148 -15.21 1.92 9.33
CA TYR A 148 -16.45 1.62 10.05
C TYR A 148 -17.66 1.89 9.15
N PRO A 149 -18.43 0.87 8.72
CA PRO A 149 -19.46 1.02 7.69
C PRO A 149 -20.67 1.87 8.14
N HIS A 150 -20.86 2.00 9.45
CA HIS A 150 -21.97 2.76 10.06
C HIS A 150 -21.56 4.17 10.51
N ARG A 151 -20.36 4.62 10.14
CA ARG A 151 -19.85 5.95 10.43
C ARG A 151 -19.64 6.71 9.13
N THR A 152 -19.81 8.02 9.17
CA THR A 152 -19.49 8.88 8.04
C THR A 152 -17.99 8.87 7.75
N VAL A 153 -17.57 9.38 6.59
CA VAL A 153 -16.15 9.58 6.28
C VAL A 153 -15.50 10.49 7.33
N LEU A 154 -16.19 11.58 7.70
CA LEU A 154 -15.68 12.49 8.74
C LEU A 154 -15.43 11.77 10.05
N ASP A 155 -16.41 10.97 10.53
CA ASP A 155 -16.26 10.23 11.77
C ASP A 155 -15.14 9.17 11.69
N ASN A 156 -15.01 8.47 10.56
CA ASN A 156 -13.91 7.52 10.35
C ASN A 156 -12.54 8.20 10.47
N LEU A 157 -12.39 9.40 9.91
CA LEU A 157 -11.15 10.15 9.95
C LEU A 157 -10.89 10.76 11.34
N THR A 158 -11.91 11.35 11.96
CA THR A 158 -11.74 12.03 13.26
C THR A 158 -11.52 11.05 14.40
N ASP A 159 -12.11 9.86 14.35
CA ASP A 159 -11.83 8.82 15.34
C ASP A 159 -10.36 8.38 15.33
N ALA A 160 -9.72 8.40 14.16
CA ALA A 160 -8.31 8.02 14.03
C ALA A 160 -7.36 8.98 14.79
N ILE A 161 -7.76 10.24 15.02
CA ILE A 161 -6.96 11.25 15.74
C ILE A 161 -7.36 11.43 17.20
N GLY A 162 -8.43 10.76 17.65
CA GLY A 162 -8.92 10.78 19.04
C GLY A 162 -9.87 11.93 19.36
N LEU A 163 -10.53 11.81 20.50
CA LEU A 163 -11.65 12.68 20.93
C LEU A 163 -11.24 14.08 21.41
N GLU A 164 -9.96 14.35 21.57
CA GLU A 164 -9.46 15.63 22.14
C GLU A 164 -9.36 16.76 21.12
N PHE A 165 -9.60 16.48 19.84
CA PHE A 165 -9.48 17.48 18.78
C PHE A 165 -10.77 18.30 18.65
N PRO A 166 -10.71 19.66 18.71
CA PRO A 166 -11.88 20.50 18.46
C PRO A 166 -12.50 20.18 17.09
N LYS A 167 -13.83 20.03 17.05
CA LYS A 167 -14.56 19.56 15.86
C LYS A 167 -14.21 20.32 14.56
N GLU A 168 -14.04 21.65 14.65
CA GLU A 168 -13.66 22.47 13.49
C GLU A 168 -12.25 22.16 12.98
N LEU A 169 -11.30 21.95 13.88
CA LEU A 169 -9.94 21.59 13.51
C LEU A 169 -9.87 20.17 12.95
N ALA A 170 -10.62 19.23 13.54
CA ALA A 170 -10.75 17.87 13.06
C ALA A 170 -11.29 17.84 11.62
N MET A 171 -12.35 18.63 11.33
CA MET A 171 -12.89 18.75 9.98
C MET A 171 -11.88 19.34 8.98
N ARG A 172 -11.17 20.40 9.37
CA ARG A 172 -10.12 20.99 8.50
C ARG A 172 -9.01 20.00 8.21
N LYS A 173 -8.56 19.27 9.24
CA LYS A 173 -7.54 18.23 9.09
C LYS A 173 -8.04 17.10 8.18
N ALA A 174 -9.29 16.65 8.34
CA ALA A 174 -9.89 15.64 7.48
C ALA A 174 -9.92 16.08 5.99
N ILE A 175 -10.36 17.31 5.69
CA ILE A 175 -10.37 17.86 4.33
C ILE A 175 -8.94 17.89 3.76
N LEU A 176 -7.98 18.40 4.52
CA LEU A 176 -6.59 18.48 4.08
C LEU A 176 -6.04 17.08 3.77
N THR A 177 -6.27 16.12 4.65
CA THR A 177 -5.79 14.75 4.47
C THR A 177 -6.47 14.03 3.30
N LEU A 178 -7.77 14.28 3.06
CA LEU A 178 -8.44 13.77 1.86
C LEU A 178 -7.81 14.33 0.58
N LYS A 179 -7.44 15.61 0.57
CA LYS A 179 -6.70 16.21 -0.58
C LYS A 179 -5.36 15.52 -0.78
N MET A 180 -4.61 15.28 0.28
CA MET A 180 -3.34 14.54 0.23
C MET A 180 -3.51 13.10 -0.26
N ALA A 181 -4.65 12.47 0.03
CA ALA A 181 -5.01 11.17 -0.52
C ALA A 181 -5.56 11.22 -1.96
N GLY A 182 -5.49 12.38 -2.64
CA GLY A 182 -5.84 12.53 -4.05
C GLY A 182 -7.30 12.93 -4.34
N PHE A 183 -8.06 13.43 -3.35
CA PHE A 183 -9.33 14.07 -3.64
C PHE A 183 -9.14 15.52 -4.07
N VAL A 184 -9.90 15.98 -5.08
CA VAL A 184 -10.02 17.41 -5.37
C VAL A 184 -10.82 18.12 -4.27
N GLU A 185 -10.64 19.43 -4.11
CA GLU A 185 -11.15 20.17 -2.95
C GLU A 185 -12.69 20.09 -2.81
N GLU A 186 -13.44 20.27 -3.89
CA GLU A 186 -14.90 20.17 -3.86
C GLU A 186 -15.37 18.78 -3.42
N LYS A 187 -14.74 17.75 -3.95
CA LYS A 187 -15.05 16.34 -3.64
C LYS A 187 -14.67 15.98 -2.20
N SER A 188 -13.57 16.54 -1.67
CA SER A 188 -13.15 16.35 -0.30
C SER A 188 -14.22 16.78 0.70
N ARG A 189 -14.96 17.85 0.41
CA ARG A 189 -16.06 18.33 1.26
C ARG A 189 -17.32 17.49 1.09
N GLU A 190 -17.64 17.11 -0.15
CA GLU A 190 -18.83 16.32 -0.48
C GLU A 190 -18.82 14.93 0.17
N VAL A 191 -17.66 14.26 0.23
CA VAL A 191 -17.58 12.90 0.75
C VAL A 191 -17.63 12.82 2.28
N LEU A 192 -17.42 13.92 3.01
CA LEU A 192 -17.34 13.89 4.49
C LEU A 192 -18.59 13.32 5.15
N ASP A 193 -19.77 13.62 4.64
CA ASP A 193 -21.06 13.18 5.20
C ASP A 193 -21.53 11.83 4.62
N ARG A 194 -20.76 11.24 3.68
CA ARG A 194 -21.09 9.93 3.10
C ARG A 194 -20.62 8.78 4.00
N TYR A 195 -21.30 7.65 3.87
CA TYR A 195 -20.90 6.40 4.48
C TYR A 195 -20.01 5.58 3.51
N PRO A 196 -19.13 4.71 4.01
CA PRO A 196 -18.25 3.89 3.15
C PRO A 196 -18.97 3.12 2.05
N GLY A 197 -20.19 2.64 2.31
CA GLY A 197 -21.01 1.94 1.31
C GLY A 197 -21.55 2.82 0.17
N GLN A 198 -21.43 4.14 0.25
CA GLN A 198 -21.85 5.10 -0.76
C GLN A 198 -20.69 5.60 -1.63
N LEU A 199 -19.48 5.13 -1.34
CA LEU A 199 -18.27 5.49 -2.05
C LEU A 199 -17.99 4.48 -3.17
N SER A 200 -17.41 4.94 -4.29
CA SER A 200 -16.76 4.05 -5.24
C SER A 200 -15.58 3.33 -4.60
N GLU A 201 -15.07 2.28 -5.23
CA GLU A 201 -13.92 1.52 -4.70
C GLU A 201 -12.68 2.41 -4.58
N GLY A 202 -12.37 3.22 -5.60
CA GLY A 202 -11.27 4.19 -5.55
C GLY A 202 -11.46 5.28 -4.50
N GLU A 203 -12.68 5.82 -4.33
CA GLU A 203 -12.98 6.78 -3.25
C GLU A 203 -12.77 6.13 -1.87
N ARG A 204 -13.20 4.88 -1.69
CA ARG A 204 -13.04 4.12 -0.45
C ARG A 204 -11.59 3.89 -0.12
N HIS A 205 -10.76 3.52 -1.12
CA HIS A 205 -9.32 3.40 -0.95
C HIS A 205 -8.70 4.73 -0.52
N ARG A 206 -9.02 5.83 -1.20
CA ARG A 206 -8.50 7.16 -0.84
C ARG A 206 -8.91 7.58 0.57
N VAL A 207 -10.15 7.29 0.99
CA VAL A 207 -10.59 7.55 2.38
C VAL A 207 -9.82 6.68 3.38
N ALA A 208 -9.58 5.40 3.08
CA ALA A 208 -8.79 4.52 3.92
C ALA A 208 -7.31 4.97 4.01
N LEU A 209 -6.74 5.42 2.89
CA LEU A 209 -5.41 6.04 2.89
C LEU A 209 -5.40 7.32 3.73
N ALA A 210 -6.40 8.20 3.58
CA ALA A 210 -6.55 9.41 4.40
C ALA A 210 -6.68 9.07 5.90
N GLN A 211 -7.37 7.98 6.28
CA GLN A 211 -7.47 7.51 7.67
C GLN A 211 -6.10 7.13 8.26
N VAL A 212 -5.20 6.61 7.44
CA VAL A 212 -3.81 6.34 7.84
C VAL A 212 -3.02 7.65 7.91
N LEU A 213 -3.08 8.48 6.88
CA LEU A 213 -2.32 9.74 6.75
C LEU A 213 -2.69 10.77 7.82
N ILE A 214 -3.94 10.81 8.29
CA ILE A 214 -4.41 11.82 9.26
C ILE A 214 -3.67 11.74 10.60
N ARG A 215 -3.05 10.61 10.89
CA ARG A 215 -2.20 10.39 12.07
C ARG A 215 -0.77 10.89 11.89
N GLU A 216 -0.42 11.37 10.69
CA GLU A 216 0.93 11.87 10.33
C GLU A 216 2.01 10.80 10.59
N PRO A 217 1.85 9.57 10.06
CA PRO A 217 2.87 8.55 10.19
C PRO A 217 4.12 8.97 9.39
N ARG A 218 5.28 8.46 9.74
CA ARG A 218 6.54 8.63 8.99
C ARG A 218 6.83 7.47 8.05
N LEU A 219 6.24 6.33 8.32
CA LEU A 219 6.36 5.12 7.52
C LEU A 219 4.98 4.51 7.31
N ILE A 220 4.58 4.33 6.06
CA ILE A 220 3.28 3.76 5.68
C ILE A 220 3.49 2.41 5.03
N ILE A 221 2.83 1.40 5.54
CA ILE A 221 2.85 0.05 5.00
C ILE A 221 1.53 -0.19 4.26
N LEU A 222 1.61 -0.54 2.99
CA LEU A 222 0.48 -0.90 2.14
C LEU A 222 0.56 -2.41 1.85
N ASP A 223 -0.35 -3.20 2.43
CA ASP A 223 -0.37 -4.66 2.25
C ASP A 223 -1.43 -5.02 1.20
N GLU A 224 -0.99 -5.33 -0.03
CA GLU A 224 -1.80 -5.65 -1.21
C GLU A 224 -2.81 -4.52 -1.57
N PRO A 225 -2.32 -3.27 -1.79
CA PRO A 225 -3.20 -2.10 -1.91
C PRO A 225 -4.11 -2.13 -3.15
N THR A 226 -3.76 -2.90 -4.18
CA THR A 226 -4.54 -2.98 -5.42
C THR A 226 -5.49 -4.19 -5.48
N GLY A 227 -5.26 -5.22 -4.68
CA GLY A 227 -6.12 -6.40 -4.56
C GLY A 227 -6.72 -6.88 -5.89
N THR A 228 -8.06 -6.98 -5.96
CA THR A 228 -8.84 -7.36 -7.14
C THR A 228 -9.42 -6.18 -7.91
N MET A 229 -8.86 -4.97 -7.72
CA MET A 229 -9.35 -3.74 -8.34
C MET A 229 -9.26 -3.77 -9.88
N ASP A 230 -10.19 -3.08 -10.51
CA ASP A 230 -10.15 -2.80 -11.95
C ASP A 230 -8.95 -1.90 -12.31
N PRO A 231 -8.52 -1.88 -13.58
CA PRO A 231 -7.34 -1.14 -14.01
C PRO A 231 -7.39 0.38 -13.73
N LEU A 232 -8.57 1.03 -13.83
CA LEU A 232 -8.70 2.46 -13.57
C LEU A 232 -8.55 2.77 -12.09
N THR A 233 -9.17 1.97 -11.23
CA THR A 233 -9.03 2.09 -9.78
C THR A 233 -7.57 1.89 -9.34
N LYS A 234 -6.82 0.96 -9.98
CA LYS A 234 -5.37 0.79 -9.71
C LYS A 234 -4.56 2.03 -10.05
N ILE A 235 -4.88 2.71 -11.14
CA ILE A 235 -4.23 3.96 -11.53
C ILE A 235 -4.56 5.06 -10.52
N ASP A 236 -5.80 5.17 -10.07
CA ASP A 236 -6.20 6.10 -9.02
C ASP A 236 -5.41 5.86 -7.71
N VAL A 237 -5.24 4.60 -7.33
CA VAL A 237 -4.44 4.19 -6.15
C VAL A 237 -2.97 4.58 -6.32
N LYS A 238 -2.39 4.30 -7.50
CA LYS A 238 -1.03 4.70 -7.87
C LYS A 238 -0.85 6.21 -7.68
N HIS A 239 -1.71 7.02 -8.30
CA HIS A 239 -1.64 8.47 -8.21
C HIS A 239 -1.78 8.97 -6.75
N SER A 240 -2.66 8.35 -5.96
CA SER A 240 -2.85 8.71 -4.56
C SER A 240 -1.59 8.47 -3.71
N ILE A 241 -0.90 7.36 -3.94
CA ILE A 241 0.34 7.03 -3.21
C ILE A 241 1.46 7.98 -3.60
N LEU A 242 1.66 8.20 -4.91
CA LEU A 242 2.69 9.10 -5.41
C LEU A 242 2.44 10.54 -4.95
N HIS A 243 1.20 11.01 -5.03
CA HIS A 243 0.80 12.33 -4.54
C HIS A 243 1.05 12.48 -3.02
N ALA A 244 0.67 11.48 -2.21
CA ALA A 244 0.93 11.50 -0.77
C ALA A 244 2.43 11.53 -0.45
N ARG A 245 3.27 10.77 -1.19
CA ARG A 245 4.73 10.83 -1.05
C ARG A 245 5.27 12.24 -1.34
N ASP A 246 4.86 12.80 -2.48
CA ASP A 246 5.43 14.06 -2.99
C ASP A 246 4.99 15.28 -2.16
N GLU A 247 3.77 15.28 -1.61
CA GLU A 247 3.20 16.37 -0.81
C GLU A 247 3.59 16.30 0.68
N MET A 248 3.83 15.11 1.22
CA MET A 248 4.06 14.92 2.66
C MET A 248 5.46 14.43 2.99
N ASP A 249 6.31 14.20 2.00
CA ASP A 249 7.64 13.59 2.20
C ASP A 249 7.58 12.21 2.90
N GLU A 250 6.48 11.47 2.72
CA GLU A 250 6.24 10.21 3.42
C GLU A 250 7.01 9.03 2.79
N THR A 251 7.32 8.05 3.63
CA THR A 251 7.99 6.82 3.22
C THR A 251 7.00 5.68 3.13
N PHE A 252 7.06 4.89 2.06
CA PHE A 252 6.14 3.78 1.84
C PHE A 252 6.85 2.43 1.75
N ILE A 253 6.25 1.41 2.36
CA ILE A 253 6.55 0.00 2.08
C ILE A 253 5.33 -0.60 1.41
N VAL A 254 5.49 -1.05 0.16
CA VAL A 254 4.41 -1.64 -0.63
C VAL A 254 4.63 -3.14 -0.73
N ILE A 255 3.69 -3.91 -0.22
CA ILE A 255 3.68 -5.36 -0.37
C ILE A 255 2.67 -5.70 -1.45
N SER A 256 3.13 -6.26 -2.55
CA SER A 256 2.26 -6.63 -3.64
C SER A 256 2.79 -7.81 -4.45
N HIS A 257 1.89 -8.45 -5.16
CA HIS A 257 2.19 -9.43 -6.21
C HIS A 257 1.88 -8.86 -7.61
N ASP A 258 1.34 -7.64 -7.70
CA ASP A 258 1.07 -6.95 -8.96
C ASP A 258 2.36 -6.29 -9.49
N MET A 259 2.95 -6.90 -10.52
CA MET A 259 4.25 -6.49 -11.05
C MET A 259 4.20 -5.15 -11.77
N ASP A 260 3.10 -4.87 -12.47
CA ASP A 260 2.93 -3.61 -13.20
C ASP A 260 2.79 -2.46 -12.19
N PHE A 261 2.00 -2.67 -11.14
CA PHE A 261 1.82 -1.69 -10.09
C PHE A 261 3.14 -1.35 -9.36
N VAL A 262 3.90 -2.37 -8.90
CA VAL A 262 5.17 -2.11 -8.20
C VAL A 262 6.24 -1.52 -9.12
N LYS A 263 6.22 -1.86 -10.41
CA LYS A 263 7.12 -1.28 -11.40
C LYS A 263 6.91 0.22 -11.55
N ASP A 264 5.65 0.64 -11.50
CA ASP A 264 5.27 2.02 -11.73
C ASP A 264 5.54 2.94 -10.54
N ILE A 265 5.53 2.41 -9.30
CA ILE A 265 5.60 3.26 -8.10
C ILE A 265 6.84 3.04 -7.24
N CYS A 266 7.45 1.85 -7.25
CA CYS A 266 8.54 1.53 -6.32
C CYS A 266 9.90 1.97 -6.85
N ASP A 267 10.70 2.61 -5.99
CA ASP A 267 12.09 2.99 -6.29
C ASP A 267 13.01 1.76 -6.24
N ARG A 268 12.84 0.92 -5.20
CA ARG A 268 13.58 -0.32 -4.98
C ARG A 268 12.63 -1.46 -4.61
N LEU A 269 13.05 -2.68 -4.92
CA LEU A 269 12.32 -3.90 -4.58
C LEU A 269 13.17 -4.88 -3.79
N ALA A 270 12.51 -5.61 -2.88
CA ALA A 270 13.00 -6.83 -2.27
C ALA A 270 12.19 -8.02 -2.77
N LEU A 271 12.86 -9.01 -3.38
CA LEU A 271 12.25 -10.28 -3.77
C LEU A 271 12.33 -11.28 -2.64
N MET A 272 11.17 -11.73 -2.16
CA MET A 272 11.06 -12.66 -1.04
C MET A 272 10.65 -14.08 -1.47
N ARG A 273 11.40 -15.09 -1.03
CA ARG A 273 11.11 -16.53 -1.25
C ARG A 273 11.34 -17.33 0.02
N GLY A 274 10.36 -18.16 0.41
CA GLY A 274 10.51 -19.08 1.55
C GLY A 274 10.96 -18.39 2.83
N GLY A 275 10.44 -17.21 3.11
CA GLY A 275 10.80 -16.42 4.29
C GLY A 275 12.11 -15.63 4.20
N LYS A 276 12.84 -15.68 3.08
CA LYS A 276 14.12 -14.98 2.88
C LYS A 276 14.01 -13.91 1.82
N ILE A 277 14.71 -12.83 1.98
CA ILE A 277 15.02 -11.90 0.88
C ILE A 277 16.19 -12.46 0.09
N ILE A 278 15.99 -12.66 -1.21
CA ILE A 278 17.00 -13.25 -2.10
C ILE A 278 17.64 -12.24 -3.04
N LYS A 279 16.98 -11.09 -3.24
CA LYS A 279 17.52 -9.97 -3.99
C LYS A 279 16.90 -8.66 -3.52
N ILE A 280 17.71 -7.62 -3.43
CA ILE A 280 17.30 -6.22 -3.25
C ILE A 280 18.02 -5.39 -4.31
N GLY A 281 17.34 -4.42 -4.90
CA GLY A 281 17.92 -3.52 -5.87
C GLY A 281 16.89 -2.59 -6.48
N LYS A 282 17.29 -1.84 -7.50
CA LYS A 282 16.37 -1.02 -8.28
C LYS A 282 15.25 -1.88 -8.87
N THR A 283 14.07 -1.30 -9.01
CA THR A 283 12.87 -2.01 -9.44
C THR A 283 13.10 -2.83 -10.72
N ASP A 284 13.65 -2.23 -11.78
CA ASP A 284 13.90 -2.93 -13.04
C ASP A 284 14.93 -4.08 -12.92
N GLU A 285 15.96 -3.93 -12.07
CA GLU A 285 16.98 -4.95 -11.82
C GLU A 285 16.40 -6.18 -11.11
N VAL A 286 15.48 -5.97 -10.19
CA VAL A 286 14.83 -7.06 -9.45
C VAL A 286 13.79 -7.74 -10.34
N LEU A 287 12.95 -6.99 -11.06
CA LEU A 287 11.94 -7.53 -11.96
C LEU A 287 12.56 -8.33 -13.12
N SER A 288 13.70 -7.87 -13.67
CA SER A 288 14.41 -8.62 -14.72
C SER A 288 14.98 -9.96 -14.25
N SER A 289 15.22 -10.13 -12.95
CA SER A 289 15.74 -11.36 -12.35
C SER A 289 14.67 -12.41 -12.02
N LEU A 290 13.40 -12.09 -12.21
CA LEU A 290 12.30 -13.03 -11.98
C LEU A 290 12.34 -14.17 -12.99
N THR A 291 12.10 -15.41 -12.53
CA THR A 291 11.92 -16.57 -13.39
C THR A 291 10.60 -16.48 -14.17
N GLU A 292 10.49 -17.20 -15.29
CA GLU A 292 9.24 -17.25 -16.06
C GLU A 292 8.05 -17.72 -15.20
N ASP A 293 8.26 -18.71 -14.33
CA ASP A 293 7.24 -19.20 -13.41
C ASP A 293 6.80 -18.15 -12.41
N GLU A 294 7.72 -17.31 -11.94
CA GLU A 294 7.38 -16.20 -11.02
C GLU A 294 6.60 -15.12 -11.73
N ARG A 295 7.00 -14.74 -12.92
CA ARG A 295 6.24 -13.77 -13.74
C ARG A 295 4.84 -14.26 -14.05
N LYS A 296 4.67 -15.56 -14.38
CA LYS A 296 3.35 -16.16 -14.63
C LYS A 296 2.46 -16.19 -13.37
N VAL A 297 3.02 -16.49 -12.21
CA VAL A 297 2.24 -16.60 -10.96
C VAL A 297 1.92 -15.22 -10.39
N MET A 298 2.86 -14.28 -10.43
CA MET A 298 2.69 -12.92 -9.91
C MET A 298 1.97 -11.99 -10.89
N GLY A 299 2.05 -12.24 -12.22
CA GLY A 299 1.28 -11.50 -13.24
C GLY A 299 -0.14 -12.04 -13.49
N LYS A 300 -0.47 -13.27 -13.04
CA LYS A 300 -1.79 -13.90 -13.22
C LYS A 300 -2.75 -13.69 -12.04
N ALA A 301 -2.31 -13.12 -10.95
CA ALA A 301 -3.16 -12.92 -9.77
C ALA A 301 -4.27 -11.88 -9.98
N SER A 302 -4.33 -11.23 -11.11
CA SER A 302 -5.46 -10.38 -11.55
C SER A 302 -6.61 -11.17 -12.19
N LEU A 303 -6.58 -12.53 -12.14
CA LEU A 303 -7.50 -13.41 -12.87
C LEU A 303 -8.26 -14.43 -11.98
N VAL A 304 -8.32 -14.25 -10.65
CA VAL A 304 -9.17 -15.08 -9.78
C VAL A 304 -10.19 -14.22 -9.08
#